data_a2378945c70aef0fdb468463b0e07dc6
#
_entry.id   a2378945c70aef0fdb468463b0e07dc6
#
_cell.length_a   1.000
_cell.length_b   1.000
_cell.length_c   1.000
_cell.angle_alpha   90.00
_cell.angle_beta   90.00
_cell.angle_gamma   90.00
#
_symmetry.space_group_name_H-M   'P 1'
#
loop_
_entity.id
_entity.type
_entity.pdbx_description
1 polymer ?
#
loop_
_entity_poly.entity_id
_entity_poly.type
_entity_poly.pdbx_seq_one_letter_code
_entity_poly.pdbx_strand_id
1 'polypeptide(L)'
;MSLTDYSDLEHEIKNAPEPKTLPRGTEVKARIINVREGISEKNGCQWYMPVFDVPSEPLALEFNDFFWDLKDRDKLDAKSAARSIRKFKIFADAFGLDYSRPFSWTDDLIGLEGWVILGTQKDDEYGEKNTVSKYVAGR
;
A
#
# COMPACT_ATOMS: atom_id res chain seq x y z
N MET A 1 -29.44 -25.87 -15.68
CA MET A 1 -28.44 -25.54 -14.64
C MET A 1 -27.15 -26.30 -14.90
N SER A 2 -26.03 -25.60 -14.93
CA SER A 2 -24.72 -26.26 -15.01
C SER A 2 -24.17 -26.50 -13.61
N LEU A 3 -23.57 -27.65 -13.44
CA LEU A 3 -22.87 -27.99 -12.18
C LEU A 3 -21.37 -27.81 -12.39
N THR A 4 -20.70 -27.31 -11.37
CA THR A 4 -19.25 -27.22 -11.37
C THR A 4 -18.71 -28.37 -10.49
N ASP A 5 -17.77 -29.11 -11.03
CA ASP A 5 -17.18 -30.25 -10.32
C ASP A 5 -15.71 -29.97 -10.00
N TYR A 6 -15.40 -29.77 -8.72
CA TYR A 6 -14.04 -29.59 -8.19
C TYR A 6 -13.53 -30.81 -7.43
N SER A 7 -14.18 -31.98 -7.61
CA SER A 7 -13.82 -33.16 -6.82
C SER A 7 -12.35 -33.61 -7.01
N ASP A 8 -11.76 -33.33 -8.19
CA ASP A 8 -10.36 -33.58 -8.48
C ASP A 8 -9.41 -32.58 -7.83
N LEU A 9 -9.95 -31.46 -7.34
CA LEU A 9 -9.19 -30.40 -6.67
C LEU A 9 -9.42 -30.37 -5.16
N GLU A 10 -10.20 -31.31 -4.62
CA GLU A 10 -10.61 -31.31 -3.22
C GLU A 10 -9.42 -31.19 -2.26
N HIS A 11 -8.37 -31.97 -2.50
CA HIS A 11 -7.17 -31.95 -1.66
C HIS A 11 -6.46 -30.57 -1.69
N GLU A 12 -6.32 -29.99 -2.87
CA GLU A 12 -5.69 -28.68 -3.03
C GLU A 12 -6.51 -27.58 -2.34
N ILE A 13 -7.84 -27.66 -2.46
CA ILE A 13 -8.73 -26.66 -1.83
C ILE A 13 -8.65 -26.75 -0.31
N LYS A 14 -8.71 -27.96 0.25
CA LYS A 14 -8.64 -28.17 1.70
C LYS A 14 -7.30 -27.76 2.29
N ASN A 15 -6.23 -27.85 1.53
CA ASN A 15 -4.87 -27.55 1.96
C ASN A 15 -4.34 -26.22 1.39
N ALA A 16 -5.24 -25.33 0.96
CA ALA A 16 -4.85 -24.04 0.44
C ALA A 16 -4.01 -23.28 1.47
N PRO A 17 -2.86 -22.72 1.06
CA PRO A 17 -1.99 -22.03 2.01
C PRO A 17 -2.63 -20.72 2.51
N GLU A 18 -2.39 -20.42 3.79
CA GLU A 18 -2.86 -19.19 4.40
C GLU A 18 -2.00 -18.00 3.93
N PRO A 19 -2.60 -16.81 3.76
CA PRO A 19 -1.84 -15.60 3.54
C PRO A 19 -0.90 -15.33 4.73
N LYS A 20 0.24 -14.73 4.45
CA LYS A 20 1.27 -14.50 5.48
C LYS A 20 1.76 -13.06 5.52
N THR A 21 2.25 -12.68 6.68
CA THR A 21 2.99 -11.45 6.91
C THR A 21 4.47 -11.72 6.66
N LEU A 22 5.13 -10.87 5.89
CA LEU A 22 6.56 -10.98 5.64
C LEU A 22 7.37 -10.46 6.83
N PRO A 23 8.57 -11.00 7.09
CA PRO A 23 9.38 -10.55 8.22
C PRO A 23 9.71 -9.05 8.15
N ARG A 24 9.74 -8.42 9.30
CA ARG A 24 10.17 -7.04 9.45
C ARG A 24 11.58 -6.85 8.87
N GLY A 25 11.78 -5.77 8.13
CA GLY A 25 13.05 -5.48 7.49
C GLY A 25 13.24 -6.10 6.11
N THR A 26 12.26 -6.88 5.65
CA THR A 26 12.33 -7.46 4.30
C THR A 26 12.23 -6.33 3.27
N GLU A 27 13.13 -6.33 2.30
CA GLU A 27 13.10 -5.40 1.18
C GLU A 27 12.45 -6.08 -0.01
N VAL A 28 11.38 -5.48 -0.53
CA VAL A 28 10.59 -6.06 -1.61
C VAL A 28 10.24 -5.02 -2.65
N LYS A 29 9.98 -5.47 -3.88
CA LYS A 29 9.38 -4.64 -4.91
C LYS A 29 7.88 -4.72 -4.76
N ALA A 30 7.26 -3.63 -4.34
CA ALA A 30 5.82 -3.54 -4.13
C ALA A 30 5.16 -2.96 -5.37
N ARG A 31 3.91 -3.35 -5.61
CA ARG A 31 3.09 -2.82 -6.69
C ARG A 31 1.83 -2.21 -6.10
N ILE A 32 1.45 -1.04 -6.59
CA ILE A 32 0.19 -0.40 -6.19
C ILE A 32 -0.95 -1.07 -6.95
N ILE A 33 -1.89 -1.67 -6.22
CA ILE A 33 -3.02 -2.38 -6.81
C ILE A 33 -4.34 -1.64 -6.63
N ASN A 34 -4.39 -0.70 -5.70
CA ASN A 34 -5.58 0.11 -5.46
C ASN A 34 -5.17 1.38 -4.72
N VAL A 35 -6.02 2.40 -4.76
CA VAL A 35 -5.87 3.60 -3.95
C VAL A 35 -7.24 3.94 -3.38
N ARG A 36 -7.34 3.95 -2.06
CA ARG A 36 -8.55 4.38 -1.36
C ARG A 36 -8.43 5.87 -1.06
N GLU A 37 -9.57 6.52 -0.91
CA GLU A 37 -9.61 7.95 -0.61
C GLU A 37 -10.73 8.28 0.34
N GLY A 38 -10.60 9.39 1.02
CA GLY A 38 -11.63 9.86 1.94
C GLY A 38 -11.27 11.24 2.48
N ILE A 39 -12.12 11.72 3.37
CA ILE A 39 -11.95 13.01 4.04
C ILE A 39 -11.97 12.76 5.54
N SER A 40 -10.97 13.29 6.25
CA SER A 40 -10.89 13.16 7.70
C SER A 40 -11.99 13.97 8.38
N GLU A 41 -12.73 13.34 9.28
CA GLU A 41 -13.75 14.03 10.09
C GLU A 41 -13.13 15.01 11.09
N LYS A 42 -11.88 14.76 11.50
CA LYS A 42 -11.18 15.61 12.48
C LYS A 42 -10.81 16.97 11.94
N ASN A 43 -10.26 17.00 10.72
CA ASN A 43 -9.68 18.23 10.18
C ASN A 43 -10.19 18.60 8.80
N GLY A 44 -11.03 17.76 8.19
CA GLY A 44 -11.54 17.99 6.83
C GLY A 44 -10.52 17.79 5.72
N CYS A 45 -9.36 17.24 6.05
CA CYS A 45 -8.29 17.04 5.07
C CYS A 45 -8.56 15.78 4.25
N GLN A 46 -8.42 15.89 2.94
CA GLN A 46 -8.49 14.76 2.01
C GLN A 46 -7.28 13.86 2.25
N TRP A 47 -7.49 12.54 2.19
CA TRP A 47 -6.40 11.58 2.31
C TRP A 47 -6.48 10.52 1.22
N TYR A 48 -5.34 9.89 0.96
CA TYR A 48 -5.19 8.78 0.02
C TYR A 48 -4.44 7.65 0.68
N MET A 49 -4.86 6.44 0.36
CA MET A 49 -4.28 5.22 0.95
C MET A 49 -3.97 4.22 -0.17
N PRO A 50 -2.75 4.25 -0.73
CA PRO A 50 -2.36 3.24 -1.68
C PRO A 50 -2.28 1.88 -1.01
N VAL A 51 -2.77 0.85 -1.70
CA VAL A 51 -2.75 -0.54 -1.28
C VAL A 51 -1.74 -1.27 -2.16
N PHE A 52 -0.86 -2.02 -1.53
CA PHE A 52 0.25 -2.69 -2.19
C PHE A 52 0.12 -4.20 -2.13
N ASP A 53 0.61 -4.87 -3.18
CA ASP A 53 0.95 -6.29 -3.10
C ASP A 53 2.45 -6.46 -3.42
N VAL A 54 2.93 -7.68 -3.26
CA VAL A 54 4.32 -8.04 -3.57
C VAL A 54 4.27 -9.15 -4.62
N PRO A 55 4.45 -8.83 -5.92
CA PRO A 55 4.31 -9.81 -6.99
C PRO A 55 5.21 -11.05 -6.83
N SER A 56 6.39 -10.89 -6.22
CA SER A 56 7.32 -12.01 -5.98
C SER A 56 6.89 -12.92 -4.82
N GLU A 57 5.90 -12.50 -4.03
CA GLU A 57 5.41 -13.23 -2.85
C GLU A 57 3.88 -13.32 -2.89
N PRO A 58 3.33 -14.21 -3.73
CA PRO A 58 1.87 -14.28 -3.94
C PRO A 58 1.04 -14.53 -2.68
N LEU A 59 1.65 -15.13 -1.65
CA LEU A 59 0.96 -15.43 -0.39
C LEU A 59 1.09 -14.31 0.64
N ALA A 60 1.85 -13.24 0.34
CA ALA A 60 1.95 -12.11 1.26
C ALA A 60 0.63 -11.36 1.32
N LEU A 61 0.21 -11.00 2.53
CA LEU A 61 -0.95 -10.15 2.74
C LEU A 61 -0.71 -8.77 2.12
N GLU A 62 -1.75 -8.20 1.57
CA GLU A 62 -1.72 -6.82 1.08
C GLU A 62 -1.45 -5.88 2.26
N PHE A 63 -0.83 -4.76 1.99
CA PHE A 63 -0.58 -3.73 2.99
C PHE A 63 -0.81 -2.36 2.38
N ASN A 64 -0.84 -1.33 3.21
CA ASN A 64 -1.15 0.02 2.74
C ASN A 64 -0.31 1.05 3.47
N ASP A 65 -0.37 2.28 2.98
CA ASP A 65 0.20 3.43 3.64
C ASP A 65 -0.77 4.60 3.50
N PHE A 66 -0.56 5.66 4.28
CA PHE A 66 -1.49 6.77 4.39
C PHE A 66 -0.80 8.07 3.98
N PHE A 67 -1.48 8.87 3.15
CA PHE A 67 -0.98 10.17 2.69
C PHE A 67 -2.07 11.22 2.80
N TRP A 68 -1.73 12.36 3.38
CA TRP A 68 -2.59 13.54 3.29
C TRP A 68 -2.47 14.16 1.90
N ASP A 69 -3.58 14.69 1.38
CA ASP A 69 -3.53 15.49 0.15
C ASP A 69 -2.77 16.79 0.45
N LEU A 70 -1.68 17.01 -0.28
CA LEU A 70 -0.84 18.19 -0.06
C LEU A 70 -1.55 19.50 -0.41
N LYS A 71 -2.64 19.44 -1.18
CA LYS A 71 -3.50 20.61 -1.45
C LYS A 71 -4.23 21.07 -0.19
N ASP A 72 -4.44 20.18 0.76
CA ASP A 72 -5.11 20.47 2.03
C ASP A 72 -4.14 20.67 3.20
N ARG A 73 -2.85 20.87 2.91
CA ARG A 73 -1.82 20.96 3.96
C ARG A 73 -2.00 22.13 4.93
N ASP A 74 -2.74 23.15 4.53
CA ASP A 74 -3.09 24.28 5.40
C ASP A 74 -4.06 23.89 6.52
N LYS A 75 -4.72 22.73 6.40
CA LYS A 75 -5.58 22.16 7.43
C LYS A 75 -4.79 21.36 8.47
N LEU A 76 -3.49 21.17 8.24
CA LEU A 76 -2.57 20.47 9.14
C LEU A 76 -1.70 21.51 9.87
N ASP A 77 -1.14 21.09 11.02
CA ASP A 77 -0.11 21.93 11.66
C ASP A 77 1.15 21.94 10.78
N ALA A 78 2.02 22.94 11.00
CA ALA A 78 3.20 23.17 10.16
C ALA A 78 4.13 21.94 10.11
N LYS A 79 4.28 21.26 11.23
CA LYS A 79 5.15 20.07 11.33
C LYS A 79 4.58 18.89 10.55
N SER A 80 3.28 18.65 10.67
CA SER A 80 2.61 17.58 9.92
C SER A 80 2.60 17.87 8.43
N ALA A 81 2.40 19.12 8.03
CA ALA A 81 2.45 19.55 6.64
C ALA A 81 3.84 19.28 6.02
N ALA A 82 4.90 19.66 6.73
CA ALA A 82 6.27 19.44 6.27
C ALA A 82 6.61 17.95 6.13
N ARG A 83 6.18 17.14 7.10
CA ARG A 83 6.37 15.68 7.07
C ARG A 83 5.63 15.06 5.89
N SER A 84 4.42 15.52 5.62
CA SER A 84 3.59 15.01 4.53
C SER A 84 4.22 15.30 3.16
N ILE A 85 4.78 16.49 2.97
CA ILE A 85 5.48 16.83 1.74
C ILE A 85 6.71 15.94 1.54
N ARG A 86 7.49 15.75 2.59
CA ARG A 86 8.69 14.90 2.54
C ARG A 86 8.32 13.43 2.27
N LYS A 87 7.30 12.92 2.94
CA LYS A 87 6.83 11.55 2.74
C LYS A 87 6.39 11.32 1.31
N PHE A 88 5.63 12.25 0.75
CA PHE A 88 5.17 12.16 -0.64
C PHE A 88 6.36 12.15 -1.61
N LYS A 89 7.34 13.04 -1.40
CA LYS A 89 8.54 13.09 -2.25
C LYS A 89 9.25 11.75 -2.28
N ILE A 90 9.51 11.16 -1.13
CA ILE A 90 10.22 9.89 -1.01
C ILE A 90 9.44 8.76 -1.68
N PHE A 91 8.14 8.72 -1.46
CA PHE A 91 7.24 7.76 -2.09
C PHE A 91 7.23 7.91 -3.62
N ALA A 92 7.04 9.13 -4.11
CA ALA A 92 6.98 9.41 -5.54
C ALA A 92 8.31 9.04 -6.24
N ASP A 93 9.44 9.36 -5.61
CA ASP A 93 10.76 9.02 -6.15
C ASP A 93 10.96 7.50 -6.23
N ALA A 94 10.48 6.76 -5.22
CA ALA A 94 10.60 5.30 -5.19
C ALA A 94 9.74 4.61 -6.26
N PHE A 95 8.55 5.15 -6.53
CA PHE A 95 7.60 4.57 -7.48
C PHE A 95 7.64 5.21 -8.88
N GLY A 96 8.51 6.18 -9.08
CA GLY A 96 8.65 6.83 -10.38
C GLY A 96 7.44 7.66 -10.79
N LEU A 97 6.71 8.20 -9.83
CA LEU A 97 5.57 9.08 -10.10
C LEU A 97 6.04 10.47 -10.50
N ASP A 98 5.59 10.92 -11.66
CA ASP A 98 5.87 12.28 -12.14
C ASP A 98 4.83 13.25 -11.58
N TYR A 99 5.22 14.02 -10.57
CA TYR A 99 4.36 15.02 -9.95
C TYR A 99 4.58 16.44 -10.48
N SER A 100 5.38 16.60 -11.53
CA SER A 100 5.59 17.90 -12.19
C SER A 100 4.38 18.31 -13.03
N ARG A 101 3.47 17.41 -13.26
CA ARG A 101 2.23 17.61 -14.01
C ARG A 101 1.04 17.00 -13.26
N PRO A 102 -0.20 17.39 -13.62
CA PRO A 102 -1.39 16.82 -12.97
C PRO A 102 -1.43 15.29 -13.06
N PHE A 103 -1.88 14.66 -11.98
CA PHE A 103 -2.06 13.21 -11.93
C PHE A 103 -3.29 12.89 -11.07
N SER A 104 -3.82 11.68 -11.25
CA SER A 104 -4.90 11.15 -10.44
C SER A 104 -4.37 10.09 -9.49
N TRP A 105 -4.55 10.29 -8.18
CA TRP A 105 -4.18 9.30 -7.18
C TRP A 105 -4.85 7.95 -7.43
N THR A 106 -6.13 7.97 -7.78
CA THR A 106 -6.92 6.74 -7.92
C THR A 106 -6.76 6.04 -9.26
N ASP A 107 -6.31 6.76 -10.30
CA ASP A 107 -6.20 6.20 -11.64
C ASP A 107 -4.76 5.99 -12.09
N ASP A 108 -3.88 6.97 -11.84
CA ASP A 108 -2.53 6.97 -12.42
C ASP A 108 -1.50 6.18 -11.61
N LEU A 109 -1.78 5.89 -10.33
CA LEU A 109 -0.83 5.19 -9.48
C LEU A 109 -0.95 3.67 -9.57
N ILE A 110 -2.11 3.15 -9.96
CA ILE A 110 -2.32 1.71 -10.05
C ILE A 110 -1.37 1.12 -11.10
N GLY A 111 -0.64 0.09 -10.69
CA GLY A 111 0.35 -0.58 -11.54
C GLY A 111 1.76 -0.07 -11.36
N LEU A 112 1.98 1.06 -10.70
CA LEU A 112 3.33 1.53 -10.40
C LEU A 112 4.00 0.59 -9.42
N GLU A 113 5.29 0.37 -9.61
CA GLU A 113 6.11 -0.50 -8.78
C GLU A 113 7.26 0.28 -8.16
N GLY A 114 7.65 -0.09 -6.95
CA GLY A 114 8.76 0.55 -6.26
C GLY A 114 9.28 -0.33 -5.14
N TRP A 115 10.52 -0.09 -4.73
CA TRP A 115 11.14 -0.84 -3.67
C TRP A 115 10.83 -0.24 -2.31
N VAL A 116 10.48 -1.11 -1.36
CA VAL A 116 10.17 -0.71 0.01
C VAL A 116 10.82 -1.67 0.99
N ILE A 117 11.11 -1.16 2.18
CA ILE A 117 11.50 -1.99 3.32
C ILE A 117 10.28 -2.08 4.21
N LEU A 118 9.89 -3.31 4.54
CA LEU A 118 8.69 -3.58 5.30
C LEU A 118 8.91 -3.43 6.79
N GLY A 119 7.91 -2.88 7.47
CA GLY A 119 7.76 -2.96 8.90
C GLY A 119 6.65 -3.94 9.25
N THR A 120 6.39 -4.10 10.54
CA THR A 120 5.27 -4.88 11.03
C THR A 120 4.52 -4.09 12.12
N GLN A 121 3.24 -4.36 12.23
CA GLN A 121 2.36 -3.74 13.20
C GLN A 121 1.38 -4.79 13.68
N LYS A 122 0.99 -4.74 14.94
CA LYS A 122 -0.03 -5.64 15.48
C LYS A 122 -1.37 -5.43 14.77
N ASP A 123 -2.03 -6.52 14.47
CA ASP A 123 -3.34 -6.54 13.84
C ASP A 123 -4.23 -7.54 14.57
N ASP A 124 -5.47 -7.12 14.91
CA ASP A 124 -6.39 -7.95 15.70
C ASP A 124 -6.85 -9.20 14.94
N GLU A 125 -6.87 -9.15 13.61
CA GLU A 125 -7.34 -10.25 12.78
C GLU A 125 -6.23 -11.26 12.43
N TYR A 126 -5.03 -10.75 12.10
CA TYR A 126 -3.93 -11.60 11.59
C TYR A 126 -2.74 -11.72 12.53
N GLY A 127 -2.82 -11.10 13.72
CA GLY A 127 -1.70 -11.04 14.66
C GLY A 127 -0.70 -9.95 14.31
N GLU A 128 -0.23 -9.94 13.07
CA GLU A 128 0.65 -8.89 12.53
C GLU A 128 0.28 -8.60 11.10
N LYS A 129 0.52 -7.37 10.66
CA LYS A 129 0.42 -6.96 9.27
C LYS A 129 1.66 -6.17 8.87
N ASN A 130 1.97 -6.16 7.59
CA ASN A 130 3.08 -5.37 7.08
C ASN A 130 2.68 -3.89 6.96
N THR A 131 3.66 -3.05 7.18
CA THR A 131 3.60 -1.61 6.94
C THR A 131 4.81 -1.24 6.10
N VAL A 132 4.84 -0.02 5.57
CA VAL A 132 6.03 0.49 4.89
C VAL A 132 6.90 1.18 5.93
N SER A 133 8.06 0.61 6.21
CA SER A 133 9.06 1.21 7.09
C SER A 133 9.85 2.28 6.35
N LYS A 134 10.20 2.02 5.08
CA LYS A 134 11.00 2.95 4.29
C LYS A 134 10.75 2.73 2.80
N TYR A 135 10.66 3.81 2.05
CA TYR A 135 10.67 3.79 0.58
C TYR A 135 12.12 3.89 0.10
N VAL A 136 12.48 3.11 -0.91
CA VAL A 136 13.85 3.03 -1.42
C VAL A 136 13.87 3.54 -2.86
N ALA A 137 14.38 4.76 -3.06
CA ALA A 137 14.49 5.34 -4.39
C ALA A 137 15.81 4.91 -5.04
N GLY A 138 15.85 4.94 -6.37
CA GLY A 138 17.07 4.70 -7.13
C GLY A 138 17.52 3.25 -7.23
N ARG A 139 16.65 2.32 -6.92
CA ARG A 139 16.98 0.92 -7.01
C ARG A 139 16.54 0.26 -8.32
#